data_6f945f15cd09c8222258ac62a4eb6167
#
_entry.id   6f945f15cd09c8222258ac62a4eb6167
#
_cell.length_a   1.000
_cell.length_b   1.000
_cell.length_c   1.000
_cell.angle_alpha   90.00
_cell.angle_beta   90.00
_cell.angle_gamma   90.00
#
_symmetry.space_group_name_H-M   'P 1'
#
loop_
_entity.id
_entity.type
_entity.pdbx_description
1 polymer ?
#
loop_
_entity_poly.entity_id
_entity_poly.type
_entity_poly.pdbx_seq_one_letter_code
_entity_poly.pdbx_strand_id
1 'polypeptide(L)'
;MGYFHLPLVPEWSWRLWVSRAWPWWLHKTEGIRIEAQRPTLVRDACNGVRMYRANFRERLARPQARAPHAPVQLIVPTRDRYVSPAVTRAVEAWVSHYWRHEVDAGHWLPLRRPDWVADCIRCFADYVDSGHEPAELQQARVAGTLAPA
;
A
#
# COMPACT_ATOMS: atom_id res chain seq x y z
N MET A 1 -15.50 7.41 3.12
CA MET A 1 -14.96 7.82 1.80
C MET A 1 -15.59 9.07 1.18
N GLY A 2 -16.70 9.61 1.72
CA GLY A 2 -17.35 10.81 1.18
C GLY A 2 -16.48 12.10 1.14
N TYR A 3 -15.55 12.23 2.08
CA TYR A 3 -14.70 13.42 2.22
C TYR A 3 -13.95 13.81 0.93
N PHE A 4 -13.35 12.83 0.21
CA PHE A 4 -12.58 13.11 -1.01
C PHE A 4 -13.45 13.62 -2.16
N HIS A 5 -14.77 13.37 -2.15
CA HIS A 5 -15.70 13.79 -3.20
C HIS A 5 -16.28 15.18 -2.96
N LEU A 6 -16.08 15.77 -1.80
CA LEU A 6 -16.50 17.14 -1.53
C LEU A 6 -15.64 18.11 -2.34
N PRO A 7 -16.24 19.02 -3.14
CA PRO A 7 -15.47 19.97 -3.93
C PRO A 7 -14.74 20.95 -3.00
N LEU A 8 -13.45 21.14 -3.22
CA LEU A 8 -12.57 22.10 -2.55
C LEU A 8 -12.34 21.87 -1.04
N VAL A 9 -13.24 21.20 -0.31
CA VAL A 9 -13.15 21.01 1.15
C VAL A 9 -11.87 20.28 1.57
N PRO A 10 -11.48 19.16 0.95
CA PRO A 10 -10.23 18.48 1.30
C PRO A 10 -9.00 19.34 1.07
N GLU A 11 -8.92 20.02 -0.07
CA GLU A 11 -7.78 20.86 -0.42
C GLU A 11 -7.64 22.06 0.52
N TRP A 12 -8.76 22.72 0.87
CA TRP A 12 -8.76 23.81 1.84
C TRP A 12 -8.40 23.34 3.24
N SER A 13 -8.93 22.18 3.71
CA SER A 13 -8.58 21.65 5.02
C SER A 13 -7.09 21.34 5.15
N TRP A 14 -6.45 20.77 4.12
CA TRP A 14 -5.01 20.55 4.09
C TRP A 14 -4.20 21.85 4.15
N ARG A 15 -4.65 22.90 3.44
CA ARG A 15 -3.97 24.19 3.44
C ARG A 15 -4.09 24.93 4.76
N LEU A 16 -5.23 24.86 5.43
CA LEU A 16 -5.53 25.67 6.61
C LEU A 16 -5.02 25.04 7.91
N TRP A 17 -5.28 23.75 8.14
CA TRP A 17 -5.03 23.14 9.44
C TRP A 17 -4.52 21.70 9.44
N VAL A 18 -4.95 20.84 8.49
CA VAL A 18 -4.55 19.42 8.51
C VAL A 18 -3.05 19.26 8.38
N SER A 19 -2.38 20.02 7.51
CA SER A 19 -0.93 19.97 7.33
C SER A 19 -0.15 20.28 8.60
N ARG A 20 -0.69 21.15 9.48
CA ARG A 20 -0.08 21.49 10.76
C ARG A 20 -0.30 20.43 11.83
N ALA A 21 -1.49 19.83 11.85
CA ALA A 21 -1.86 18.78 12.80
C ALA A 21 -1.31 17.40 12.42
N TRP A 22 -1.03 17.17 11.14
CA TRP A 22 -0.64 15.88 10.58
C TRP A 22 0.60 15.24 11.22
N PRO A 23 1.73 15.95 11.41
CA PRO A 23 2.92 15.41 12.07
C PRO A 23 2.65 14.96 13.51
N TRP A 24 1.91 15.75 14.27
CA TRP A 24 1.51 15.40 15.63
C TRP A 24 0.61 14.17 15.66
N TRP A 25 -0.37 14.12 14.77
CA TRP A 25 -1.30 12.99 14.65
C TRP A 25 -0.56 11.68 14.31
N LEU A 26 0.33 11.70 13.32
CA LEU A 26 1.15 10.53 12.94
C LEU A 26 2.06 10.08 14.07
N HIS A 27 2.67 11.04 14.78
CA HIS A 27 3.50 10.70 15.92
C HIS A 27 2.69 10.03 17.04
N LYS A 28 1.51 10.56 17.35
CA LYS A 28 0.67 10.04 18.43
C LYS A 28 0.04 8.69 18.11
N THR A 29 -0.41 8.47 16.86
CA THR A 29 -1.17 7.28 16.48
C THR A 29 -0.29 6.17 15.93
N GLU A 30 0.78 6.52 15.22
CA GLU A 30 1.64 5.57 14.50
C GLU A 30 3.08 5.56 15.01
N GLY A 31 3.43 6.43 15.94
CA GLY A 31 4.80 6.55 16.48
C GLY A 31 5.83 7.02 15.45
N ILE A 32 5.38 7.70 14.38
CA ILE A 32 6.22 8.16 13.28
C ILE A 32 6.52 9.64 13.47
N ARG A 33 7.80 9.99 13.38
CA ARG A 33 8.25 11.39 13.34
C ARG A 33 8.53 11.76 11.89
N ILE A 34 7.77 12.72 11.38
CA ILE A 34 8.04 13.35 10.09
C ILE A 34 8.42 14.81 10.34
N GLU A 35 9.29 15.33 9.52
CA GLU A 35 9.60 16.76 9.54
C GLU A 35 8.34 17.56 9.19
N ALA A 36 7.92 18.44 10.10
CA ALA A 36 6.69 19.21 9.98
C ALA A 36 6.66 20.14 8.76
N GLN A 37 7.82 20.43 8.16
CA GLN A 37 7.99 21.42 7.12
C GLN A 37 8.45 20.83 5.77
N ARG A 38 7.88 19.71 5.35
CA ARG A 38 8.09 19.32 3.95
C ARG A 38 7.39 20.34 3.04
N PRO A 39 8.14 21.10 2.22
CA PRO A 39 7.54 22.15 1.38
C PRO A 39 6.49 21.60 0.41
N THR A 40 6.54 20.30 0.14
CA THR A 40 5.63 19.61 -0.79
C THR A 40 4.40 19.02 -0.11
N LEU A 41 4.35 18.90 1.22
CA LEU A 41 3.30 18.15 1.93
C LEU A 41 1.87 18.53 1.50
N VAL A 42 1.57 19.82 1.48
CA VAL A 42 0.22 20.30 1.10
C VAL A 42 -0.09 20.00 -0.36
N ARG A 43 0.89 20.23 -1.25
CA ARG A 43 0.75 19.95 -2.67
C ARG A 43 0.52 18.46 -2.92
N ASP A 44 1.30 17.61 -2.27
CA ASP A 44 1.24 16.17 -2.45
C ASP A 44 -0.07 15.61 -1.89
N ALA A 45 -0.54 16.10 -0.74
CA ALA A 45 -1.84 15.77 -0.19
C ALA A 45 -3.00 16.20 -1.13
N CYS A 46 -2.95 17.40 -1.67
CA CYS A 46 -3.96 17.87 -2.64
C CYS A 46 -3.94 17.04 -3.94
N ASN A 47 -2.76 16.65 -4.42
CA ASN A 47 -2.64 15.76 -5.57
C ASN A 47 -3.18 14.37 -5.28
N GLY A 48 -2.92 13.83 -4.07
CA GLY A 48 -3.52 12.58 -3.60
C GLY A 48 -5.06 12.63 -3.61
N VAL A 49 -5.65 13.70 -3.06
CA VAL A 49 -7.12 13.90 -3.10
C VAL A 49 -7.65 13.90 -4.54
N ARG A 50 -6.98 14.60 -5.46
CA ARG A 50 -7.37 14.65 -6.88
C ARG A 50 -7.27 13.27 -7.54
N MET A 51 -6.21 12.54 -7.26
CA MET A 51 -6.01 11.17 -7.76
C MET A 51 -7.14 10.23 -7.29
N TYR A 52 -7.50 10.28 -6.02
CA TYR A 52 -8.62 9.51 -5.50
C TYR A 52 -9.94 9.92 -6.15
N ARG A 53 -10.20 11.21 -6.28
CA ARG A 53 -11.42 11.75 -6.92
C ARG A 53 -11.55 11.30 -8.37
N ALA A 54 -10.46 11.32 -9.13
CA ALA A 54 -10.44 10.93 -10.53
C ALA A 54 -10.67 9.42 -10.74
N ASN A 55 -10.14 8.58 -9.85
CA ASN A 55 -10.10 7.14 -10.09
C ASN A 55 -11.16 6.34 -9.33
N PHE A 56 -11.50 6.71 -8.09
CA PHE A 56 -12.29 5.87 -7.20
C PHE A 56 -13.70 5.61 -7.74
N ARG A 57 -14.40 6.66 -8.20
CA ARG A 57 -15.78 6.53 -8.65
C ARG A 57 -15.88 5.62 -9.87
N GLU A 58 -15.01 5.81 -10.84
CA GLU A 58 -15.00 5.03 -12.08
C GLU A 58 -14.61 3.58 -11.80
N ARG A 59 -13.53 3.36 -11.03
CA ARG A 59 -13.04 2.01 -10.72
C ARG A 59 -13.99 1.19 -9.86
N LEU A 60 -14.69 1.82 -8.93
CA LEU A 60 -15.72 1.14 -8.13
C LEU A 60 -16.99 0.84 -8.93
N ALA A 61 -17.39 1.74 -9.85
CA ALA A 61 -18.57 1.54 -10.67
C ALA A 61 -18.35 0.51 -11.80
N ARG A 62 -17.10 0.37 -12.27
CA ARG A 62 -16.72 -0.53 -13.38
C ARG A 62 -15.45 -1.28 -13.03
N PRO A 63 -15.50 -2.23 -12.08
CA PRO A 63 -14.34 -3.04 -11.77
C PRO A 63 -13.92 -3.85 -12.99
N GLN A 64 -12.64 -3.83 -13.30
CA GLN A 64 -12.08 -4.59 -14.42
C GLN A 64 -11.34 -5.80 -13.87
N ALA A 65 -11.79 -6.96 -14.26
CA ALA A 65 -11.08 -8.20 -14.01
C ALA A 65 -9.80 -8.25 -14.86
N ARG A 66 -8.64 -8.25 -14.20
CA ARG A 66 -7.34 -8.34 -14.88
C ARG A 66 -6.39 -9.18 -14.03
N ALA A 67 -6.06 -10.36 -14.54
CA ALA A 67 -4.98 -11.15 -13.98
C ALA A 67 -3.63 -10.48 -14.30
N PRO A 68 -2.70 -10.37 -13.34
CA PRO A 68 -1.35 -9.92 -13.62
C PRO A 68 -0.59 -10.98 -14.41
N HIS A 69 0.25 -10.53 -15.35
CA HIS A 69 1.19 -11.41 -16.06
C HIS A 69 2.53 -11.54 -15.32
N ALA A 70 2.84 -10.59 -14.45
CA ALA A 70 4.06 -10.58 -13.65
C ALA A 70 3.87 -11.34 -12.33
N PRO A 71 4.94 -11.92 -11.77
CA PRO A 71 4.94 -12.43 -10.41
C PRO A 71 4.50 -11.37 -9.40
N VAL A 72 3.78 -11.75 -8.35
CA VAL A 72 3.22 -10.83 -7.36
C VAL A 72 3.78 -11.14 -5.98
N GLN A 73 4.41 -10.16 -5.35
CA GLN A 73 4.79 -10.20 -3.94
C GLN A 73 3.90 -9.27 -3.12
N LEU A 74 3.40 -9.76 -2.01
CA LEU A 74 2.66 -8.99 -1.01
C LEU A 74 3.44 -8.91 0.30
N ILE A 75 3.70 -7.70 0.76
CA ILE A 75 4.19 -7.43 2.11
C ILE A 75 3.02 -6.88 2.91
N VAL A 76 2.54 -7.65 3.90
CA VAL A 76 1.28 -7.40 4.60
C VAL A 76 1.54 -7.10 6.08
N PRO A 77 1.44 -5.81 6.48
CA PRO A 77 1.45 -5.45 7.89
C PRO A 77 0.15 -5.93 8.56
N THR A 78 0.24 -6.80 9.57
CA THR A 78 -0.93 -7.44 10.18
C THR A 78 -1.76 -6.49 11.06
N ARG A 79 -1.16 -5.38 11.50
CA ARG A 79 -1.83 -4.33 12.29
C ARG A 79 -2.13 -3.07 11.47
N ASP A 80 -2.21 -3.19 10.15
CA ASP A 80 -2.58 -2.07 9.29
C ASP A 80 -4.05 -1.66 9.54
N ARG A 81 -4.24 -0.40 9.94
CA ARG A 81 -5.56 0.17 10.23
C ARG A 81 -6.25 0.75 9.00
N TYR A 82 -5.53 0.94 7.91
CA TYR A 82 -6.03 1.57 6.68
C TYR A 82 -6.37 0.53 5.61
N VAL A 83 -5.50 -0.48 5.48
CA VAL A 83 -5.69 -1.59 4.56
C VAL A 83 -5.62 -2.90 5.35
N SER A 84 -6.79 -3.45 5.67
CA SER A 84 -6.82 -4.68 6.45
C SER A 84 -6.20 -5.86 5.68
N PRO A 85 -5.57 -6.83 6.37
CA PRO A 85 -5.05 -8.05 5.74
C PRO A 85 -6.08 -8.83 4.93
N ALA A 86 -7.38 -8.69 5.27
CA ALA A 86 -8.46 -9.31 4.51
C ALA A 86 -8.60 -8.74 3.09
N VAL A 87 -8.35 -7.43 2.91
CA VAL A 87 -8.37 -6.80 1.58
C VAL A 87 -7.25 -7.34 0.69
N THR A 88 -6.09 -7.61 1.26
CA THR A 88 -4.95 -8.13 0.49
C THR A 88 -5.15 -9.59 0.06
N ARG A 89 -6.02 -10.35 0.74
CA ARG A 89 -6.40 -11.71 0.29
C ARG A 89 -7.21 -11.71 -1.00
N ALA A 90 -7.86 -10.60 -1.35
CA ALA A 90 -8.59 -10.52 -2.61
C ALA A 90 -7.70 -10.74 -3.85
N VAL A 91 -6.37 -10.63 -3.72
CA VAL A 91 -5.43 -10.93 -4.80
C VAL A 91 -5.49 -12.41 -5.22
N GLU A 92 -5.86 -13.31 -4.32
CA GLU A 92 -5.95 -14.76 -4.57
C GLU A 92 -6.85 -15.11 -5.76
N ALA A 93 -7.88 -14.30 -5.99
CA ALA A 93 -8.80 -14.49 -7.12
C ALA A 93 -8.20 -14.12 -8.50
N TRP A 94 -7.02 -13.49 -8.51
CA TRP A 94 -6.43 -12.89 -9.72
C TRP A 94 -5.11 -13.50 -10.13
N VAL A 95 -4.55 -14.39 -9.29
CA VAL A 95 -3.24 -15.01 -9.49
C VAL A 95 -3.32 -16.52 -9.31
N SER A 96 -2.44 -17.28 -9.99
CA SER A 96 -2.28 -18.71 -9.75
C SER A 96 -1.46 -19.00 -8.49
N HIS A 97 -0.49 -18.15 -8.19
CA HIS A 97 0.31 -18.16 -6.97
C HIS A 97 0.94 -16.78 -6.75
N TYR A 98 1.31 -16.49 -5.51
CA TYR A 98 1.96 -15.26 -5.12
C TYR A 98 2.81 -15.47 -3.86
N TRP A 99 3.66 -14.52 -3.50
CA TRP A 99 4.49 -14.57 -2.31
C TRP A 99 3.94 -13.59 -1.27
N ARG A 100 3.62 -14.09 -0.08
CA ARG A 100 2.98 -13.31 0.98
C ARG A 100 3.85 -13.31 2.24
N HIS A 101 4.35 -12.14 2.60
CA HIS A 101 5.08 -11.90 3.84
C HIS A 101 4.15 -11.18 4.83
N GLU A 102 3.74 -11.86 5.87
CA GLU A 102 3.01 -11.22 6.97
C GLU A 102 3.97 -10.77 8.05
N VAL A 103 3.84 -9.53 8.51
CA VAL A 103 4.70 -8.94 9.52
C VAL A 103 3.89 -8.19 10.56
N ASP A 104 4.24 -8.37 11.84
CA ASP A 104 3.61 -7.65 12.95
C ASP A 104 4.05 -6.17 12.96
N ALA A 105 3.36 -5.37 12.16
CA ALA A 105 3.62 -3.95 11.95
C ALA A 105 2.33 -3.21 11.55
N GLY A 106 2.37 -1.86 11.63
CA GLY A 106 1.31 -0.99 11.13
C GLY A 106 1.56 -0.53 9.69
N HIS A 107 0.66 0.30 9.19
CA HIS A 107 0.64 0.82 7.81
C HIS A 107 1.97 1.39 7.32
N TRP A 108 2.71 2.04 8.19
CA TRP A 108 3.95 2.73 7.86
C TRP A 108 5.19 1.84 7.99
N LEU A 109 5.03 0.55 7.74
CA LEU A 109 6.13 -0.44 7.77
C LEU A 109 7.39 0.02 7.02
N PRO A 110 7.30 0.58 5.78
CA PRO A 110 8.49 1.02 5.05
C PRO A 110 9.30 2.11 5.75
N LEU A 111 8.64 2.96 6.55
CA LEU A 111 9.33 3.99 7.35
C LEU A 111 9.92 3.45 8.66
N ARG A 112 9.34 2.38 9.19
CA ARG A 112 9.78 1.80 10.48
C ARG A 112 10.84 0.72 10.35
N ARG A 113 10.82 -0.01 9.25
CA ARG A 113 11.73 -1.13 8.95
C ARG A 113 12.18 -1.08 7.48
N PRO A 114 12.83 0.03 7.03
CA PRO A 114 13.18 0.23 5.63
C PRO A 114 14.10 -0.87 5.10
N ASP A 115 15.10 -1.28 5.89
CA ASP A 115 16.07 -2.30 5.49
C ASP A 115 15.39 -3.65 5.24
N TRP A 116 14.52 -4.07 6.16
CA TRP A 116 13.78 -5.33 6.01
C TRP A 116 12.87 -5.31 4.77
N VAL A 117 12.19 -4.20 4.51
CA VAL A 117 11.35 -4.06 3.30
C VAL A 117 12.22 -4.09 2.04
N ALA A 118 13.37 -3.41 2.05
CA ALA A 118 14.31 -3.41 0.95
C ALA A 118 14.88 -4.81 0.68
N ASP A 119 15.19 -5.57 1.73
CA ASP A 119 15.68 -6.95 1.62
C ASP A 119 14.62 -7.87 1.01
N CYS A 120 13.36 -7.78 1.45
CA CYS A 120 12.25 -8.54 0.86
C CYS A 120 12.08 -8.23 -0.63
N ILE A 121 12.12 -6.95 -1.01
CA ILE A 121 11.98 -6.52 -2.41
C ILE A 121 13.16 -7.02 -3.24
N ARG A 122 14.39 -6.89 -2.74
CA ARG A 122 15.61 -7.33 -3.44
C ARG A 122 15.59 -8.84 -3.66
N CYS A 123 15.31 -9.61 -2.60
CA CYS A 123 15.24 -11.06 -2.68
C CYS A 123 14.22 -11.53 -3.75
N PHE A 124 13.09 -10.86 -3.82
CA PHE A 124 12.07 -11.15 -4.82
C PHE A 124 12.47 -10.74 -6.24
N ALA A 125 13.13 -9.58 -6.40
CA ALA A 125 13.64 -9.13 -7.69
C ALA A 125 14.72 -10.09 -8.22
N ASP A 126 15.66 -10.49 -7.36
CA ASP A 126 16.71 -11.45 -7.70
C ASP A 126 16.14 -12.81 -8.14
N TYR A 127 15.06 -13.26 -7.49
CA TYR A 127 14.34 -14.46 -7.93
C TYR A 127 13.70 -14.27 -9.31
N VAL A 128 13.05 -13.15 -9.55
CA VAL A 128 12.40 -12.88 -10.86
C VAL A 128 13.42 -12.83 -11.99
N ASP A 129 14.61 -12.27 -11.73
CA ASP A 129 15.68 -12.14 -12.73
C ASP A 129 16.44 -13.45 -12.96
N SER A 130 16.71 -14.22 -11.91
CA SER A 130 17.53 -15.44 -11.99
C SER A 130 16.75 -16.74 -12.18
N GLY A 131 15.45 -16.74 -11.82
CA GLY A 131 14.64 -17.95 -11.72
C GLY A 131 14.95 -18.82 -10.50
N HIS A 132 15.94 -18.46 -9.67
CA HIS A 132 16.31 -19.21 -8.47
C HIS A 132 15.50 -18.74 -7.26
N GLU A 133 14.57 -19.57 -6.79
CA GLU A 133 13.71 -19.26 -5.63
C GLU A 133 14.40 -19.67 -4.32
N PRO A 134 14.84 -18.72 -3.48
CA PRO A 134 15.46 -19.04 -2.19
C PRO A 134 14.44 -19.59 -1.19
N ALA A 135 14.90 -20.32 -0.17
CA ALA A 135 14.06 -21.00 0.81
C ALA A 135 13.07 -20.05 1.53
N GLU A 136 13.48 -18.81 1.78
CA GLU A 136 12.66 -17.78 2.41
C GLU A 136 11.44 -17.41 1.55
N LEU A 137 11.62 -17.31 0.24
CA LEU A 137 10.52 -17.07 -0.70
C LEU A 137 9.63 -18.30 -0.83
N GLN A 138 10.19 -19.49 -0.89
CA GLN A 138 9.41 -20.73 -0.94
C GLN A 138 8.43 -20.84 0.24
N GLN A 139 8.86 -20.45 1.44
CA GLN A 139 8.01 -20.42 2.63
C GLN A 139 6.88 -19.38 2.55
N ALA A 140 7.11 -18.29 1.82
CA ALA A 140 6.12 -17.22 1.62
C ALA A 140 5.15 -17.48 0.46
N ARG A 141 5.37 -18.56 -0.31
CA ARG A 141 4.58 -18.88 -1.50
C ARG A 141 3.18 -19.36 -1.14
N VAL A 142 2.18 -18.75 -1.75
CA VAL A 142 0.76 -19.05 -1.54
C VAL A 142 0.10 -19.38 -2.88
N ALA A 143 -0.73 -20.41 -2.89
CA ALA A 143 -1.58 -20.71 -4.04
C ALA A 143 -2.73 -19.71 -4.13
N GLY A 144 -2.97 -19.19 -5.33
CA GLY A 144 -4.18 -18.43 -5.65
C GLY A 144 -5.30 -19.34 -6.16
N THR A 145 -6.45 -18.75 -6.43
CA THR A 145 -7.61 -19.46 -6.96
C THR A 145 -7.78 -19.32 -8.47
N LEU A 146 -7.01 -18.42 -9.10
CA LEU A 146 -6.99 -18.30 -10.55
C LEU A 146 -6.31 -19.54 -11.15
N ALA A 147 -7.01 -20.25 -12.03
CA ALA A 147 -6.41 -21.35 -12.76
C ALA A 147 -5.27 -20.86 -13.66
N PRO A 148 -4.14 -21.57 -13.75
CA PRO A 148 -3.10 -21.23 -14.71
C PRO A 148 -3.67 -21.31 -16.13
N ALA A 149 -3.31 -20.33 -16.96
CA ALA A 149 -3.73 -20.26 -18.36
C ALA A 149 -3.08 -21.39 -19.20
#